data_72b2bb19eb7db8fdddd07f3727a29615
#
_entry.id   72b2bb19eb7db8fdddd07f3727a29615
#
_cell.length_a   1.000
_cell.length_b   1.000
_cell.length_c   1.000
_cell.angle_alpha   90.00
_cell.angle_beta   90.00
_cell.angle_gamma   90.00
#
_symmetry.space_group_name_H-M   'P 1'
#
loop_
_entity.id
_entity.type
_entity.pdbx_description
1 polymer ?
#
loop_
_entity_poly.entity_id
_entity_poly.type
_entity_poly.pdbx_seq_one_letter_code
_entity_poly.pdbx_strand_id
1 'polypeptide(L)'
;MSRSQAHDERNQALRGGLSSLEAAMSVSVPTKDTVASESTKLGQTVRTEDVPDSGGLGIPAMPGHIAFLVDTQQRLAKEGKTFSIAFVEYGLSPQHRFPTQYRQAVQALVTVLQSGRKPSDVIIGGDSAGGNLAVGILSAAIHSHAGIPTLKLDTPLKGALLISPWIDLSVGSSKSWIENKDRDIVSTAIIPELVKNLASDDERNEFSDPARADSKWWAGAPVSSILALAGMHELFYDDIRAFCQKLKEAGLNVETVECPQQVHIDCILDAQSGLEHATMSHAIWDWLKKVL
;
A
#
# COMPACT_ATOMS: atom_id res chain seq x y z
N MET A 1 11.19 -12.55 17.55
CA MET A 1 10.52 -12.31 18.84
C MET A 1 9.12 -12.89 18.78
N SER A 2 8.64 -13.46 19.86
CA SER A 2 7.26 -13.93 19.95
C SER A 2 6.32 -12.73 20.01
N ARG A 3 5.16 -12.85 19.36
CA ARG A 3 4.11 -11.83 19.43
C ARG A 3 3.64 -11.66 20.87
N SER A 4 3.49 -10.42 21.35
CA SER A 4 3.02 -10.16 22.72
C SER A 4 1.50 -10.31 22.79
N GLN A 5 0.97 -10.58 23.99
CA GLN A 5 -0.48 -10.61 24.25
C GLN A 5 -1.16 -9.31 23.80
N ALA A 6 -0.49 -8.16 23.93
CA ALA A 6 -1.04 -6.86 23.49
C ALA A 6 -1.30 -6.83 21.96
N HIS A 7 -0.45 -7.48 21.14
CA HIS A 7 -0.70 -7.58 19.70
C HIS A 7 -1.94 -8.44 19.39
N ASP A 8 -2.13 -9.53 20.12
CA ASP A 8 -3.28 -10.42 19.93
C ASP A 8 -4.58 -9.73 20.34
N GLU A 9 -4.59 -9.00 21.47
CA GLU A 9 -5.72 -8.20 21.95
C GLU A 9 -6.09 -7.09 20.95
N ARG A 10 -5.07 -6.35 20.42
CA ARG A 10 -5.25 -5.35 19.37
C ARG A 10 -5.91 -5.97 18.13
N ASN A 11 -5.38 -7.08 17.63
CA ASN A 11 -5.89 -7.70 16.42
C ASN A 11 -7.31 -8.22 16.59
N GLN A 12 -7.66 -8.75 17.75
CA GLN A 12 -9.02 -9.17 18.05
C GLN A 12 -9.99 -7.98 18.05
N ALA A 13 -9.61 -6.85 18.62
CA ALA A 13 -10.42 -5.63 18.62
C ALA A 13 -10.63 -5.09 17.21
N LEU A 14 -9.56 -5.00 16.40
CA LEU A 14 -9.64 -4.54 15.02
C LEU A 14 -10.48 -5.46 14.12
N ARG A 15 -10.37 -6.78 14.30
CA ARG A 15 -11.20 -7.75 13.57
C ARG A 15 -12.68 -7.54 13.83
N GLY A 16 -13.07 -7.21 15.06
CA GLY A 16 -14.45 -6.86 15.40
C GLY A 16 -14.94 -5.61 14.66
N GLY A 17 -14.10 -4.56 14.59
CA GLY A 17 -14.42 -3.29 13.90
C GLY A 17 -14.45 -3.41 12.37
N LEU A 18 -13.71 -4.35 11.79
CA LEU A 18 -13.63 -4.59 10.33
C LEU A 18 -14.50 -5.77 9.87
N SER A 19 -15.50 -6.17 10.66
CA SER A 19 -16.37 -7.30 10.35
C SER A 19 -17.32 -7.04 9.16
N SER A 20 -17.61 -5.79 8.85
CA SER A 20 -18.37 -5.37 7.67
C SER A 20 -17.86 -4.02 7.15
N LEU A 21 -18.15 -3.71 5.87
CA LEU A 21 -17.78 -2.42 5.28
C LEU A 21 -18.52 -1.26 5.97
N GLU A 22 -19.78 -1.45 6.32
CA GLU A 22 -20.56 -0.45 7.05
C GLU A 22 -19.93 -0.14 8.42
N ALA A 23 -19.51 -1.15 9.19
CA ALA A 23 -18.83 -0.96 10.46
C ALA A 23 -17.48 -0.25 10.27
N ALA A 24 -16.69 -0.62 9.28
CA ALA A 24 -15.42 0.03 8.94
C ALA A 24 -15.62 1.51 8.58
N MET A 25 -16.61 1.82 7.73
CA MET A 25 -16.92 3.20 7.31
C MET A 25 -17.47 4.06 8.44
N SER A 26 -18.26 3.50 9.36
CA SER A 26 -18.90 4.25 10.45
C SER A 26 -17.92 4.83 11.47
N VAL A 27 -16.73 4.23 11.60
CA VAL A 27 -15.67 4.68 12.52
C VAL A 27 -14.53 5.41 11.81
N SER A 28 -14.62 5.58 10.50
CA SER A 28 -13.56 6.19 9.69
C SER A 28 -13.69 7.72 9.66
N VAL A 29 -12.56 8.40 9.77
CA VAL A 29 -12.43 9.86 9.58
C VAL A 29 -11.91 10.11 8.17
N PRO A 30 -12.34 11.17 7.44
CA PRO A 30 -11.79 11.49 6.13
C PRO A 30 -10.27 11.60 6.16
N THR A 31 -9.61 11.08 5.12
CA THR A 31 -8.13 11.04 5.03
C THR A 31 -7.49 12.40 5.27
N LYS A 32 -8.03 13.47 4.67
CA LYS A 32 -7.53 14.84 4.85
C LYS A 32 -7.53 15.27 6.32
N ASP A 33 -8.61 14.98 7.03
CA ASP A 33 -8.75 15.34 8.43
C ASP A 33 -7.82 14.52 9.33
N THR A 34 -7.66 13.23 9.01
CA THR A 34 -6.70 12.35 9.69
C THR A 34 -5.26 12.85 9.49
N VAL A 35 -4.86 13.16 8.27
CA VAL A 35 -3.52 13.69 7.95
C VAL A 35 -3.26 15.00 8.69
N ALA A 36 -4.21 15.95 8.63
CA ALA A 36 -4.05 17.24 9.29
C ALA A 36 -3.97 17.12 10.83
N SER A 37 -4.86 16.31 11.44
CA SER A 37 -4.90 16.10 12.88
C SER A 37 -3.64 15.41 13.39
N GLU A 38 -3.27 14.27 12.80
CA GLU A 38 -2.11 13.48 13.26
C GLU A 38 -0.79 14.22 13.00
N SER A 39 -0.65 14.87 11.85
CA SER A 39 0.54 15.68 11.57
C SER A 39 0.72 16.82 12.57
N THR A 40 -0.37 17.49 12.96
CA THR A 40 -0.34 18.55 14.00
C THR A 40 0.09 17.98 15.35
N LYS A 41 -0.47 16.86 15.78
CA LYS A 41 -0.07 16.17 17.03
C LYS A 41 1.41 15.80 17.06
N LEU A 42 1.97 15.43 15.92
CA LEU A 42 3.36 15.02 15.76
C LEU A 42 4.30 16.17 15.38
N GLY A 43 3.82 17.43 15.40
CA GLY A 43 4.62 18.62 15.11
C GLY A 43 5.10 18.73 13.65
N GLN A 44 4.37 18.14 12.71
CA GLN A 44 4.67 18.17 11.28
C GLN A 44 3.92 19.30 10.56
N THR A 45 4.54 19.87 9.53
CA THR A 45 3.89 20.86 8.64
C THR A 45 3.31 20.12 7.44
N VAL A 46 2.00 20.26 7.23
CA VAL A 46 1.31 19.73 6.04
C VAL A 46 1.18 20.83 5.00
N ARG A 47 1.60 20.53 3.76
CA ARG A 47 1.24 21.30 2.57
C ARG A 47 0.28 20.47 1.74
N THR A 48 -0.90 20.99 1.45
CA THR A 48 -1.86 20.40 0.53
C THR A 48 -1.67 20.97 -0.86
N GLU A 49 -1.47 20.10 -1.86
CA GLU A 49 -1.60 20.45 -3.27
C GLU A 49 -2.82 19.70 -3.80
N ASP A 50 -3.77 20.43 -4.38
CA ASP A 50 -4.99 19.84 -4.89
C ASP A 50 -4.69 19.03 -6.16
N VAL A 51 -4.92 17.72 -6.09
CA VAL A 51 -5.06 16.86 -7.26
C VAL A 51 -6.56 16.80 -7.55
N PRO A 52 -7.03 17.19 -8.74
CA PRO A 52 -8.46 17.16 -9.06
C PRO A 52 -9.06 15.77 -8.81
N ASP A 53 -10.23 15.72 -8.16
CA ASP A 53 -11.01 14.50 -7.87
C ASP A 53 -10.40 13.53 -6.82
N SER A 54 -9.95 13.99 -5.67
CA SER A 54 -9.29 13.17 -4.63
C SER A 54 -10.24 12.46 -3.64
N GLY A 55 -9.84 11.27 -3.16
CA GLY A 55 -10.55 10.37 -2.21
C GLY A 55 -9.94 8.94 -2.23
N GLY A 56 -10.31 7.88 -1.57
CA GLY A 56 -9.58 6.57 -1.43
C GLY A 56 -10.35 5.28 -1.84
N LEU A 57 -9.71 4.09 -1.81
CA LEU A 57 -10.26 2.77 -2.22
C LEU A 57 -11.20 2.13 -1.18
N GLY A 58 -12.18 2.82 -0.62
CA GLY A 58 -13.19 2.24 0.26
C GLY A 58 -12.96 2.47 1.75
N ILE A 59 -11.72 2.55 2.25
CA ILE A 59 -11.43 2.86 3.66
C ILE A 59 -10.39 3.99 3.72
N PRO A 60 -10.66 5.10 4.43
CA PRO A 60 -9.72 6.21 4.59
C PRO A 60 -8.46 5.83 5.37
N ALA A 61 -7.43 6.69 5.31
CA ALA A 61 -6.22 6.53 6.09
C ALA A 61 -6.51 6.54 7.60
N MET A 62 -5.84 5.64 8.32
CA MET A 62 -5.86 5.60 9.79
C MET A 62 -4.74 6.47 10.38
N PRO A 63 -4.86 6.91 11.63
CA PRO A 63 -3.79 7.63 12.34
C PRO A 63 -2.44 6.92 12.31
N GLY A 64 -2.44 5.59 12.34
CA GLY A 64 -1.24 4.75 12.28
C GLY A 64 -0.38 4.95 11.02
N HIS A 65 -0.98 5.29 9.89
CA HIS A 65 -0.23 5.59 8.67
C HIS A 65 0.69 6.79 8.88
N ILE A 66 0.16 7.88 9.44
CA ILE A 66 0.95 9.08 9.69
C ILE A 66 1.98 8.84 10.80
N ALA A 67 1.56 8.17 11.88
CA ALA A 67 2.46 7.84 12.99
C ALA A 67 3.66 7.01 12.52
N PHE A 68 3.43 5.96 11.72
CA PHE A 68 4.48 5.11 11.16
C PHE A 68 5.43 5.87 10.23
N LEU A 69 4.88 6.71 9.35
CA LEU A 69 5.69 7.49 8.41
C LEU A 69 6.55 8.53 9.12
N VAL A 70 6.02 9.22 10.13
CA VAL A 70 6.76 10.20 10.92
C VAL A 70 7.84 9.53 11.77
N ASP A 71 7.54 8.40 12.43
CA ASP A 71 8.55 7.63 13.16
C ASP A 71 9.67 7.16 12.23
N THR A 72 9.33 6.63 11.05
CA THR A 72 10.28 6.24 10.02
C THR A 72 11.19 7.41 9.62
N GLN A 73 10.61 8.58 9.34
CA GLN A 73 11.36 9.79 8.98
C GLN A 73 12.30 10.23 10.09
N GLN A 74 11.83 10.25 11.35
CA GLN A 74 12.64 10.64 12.51
C GLN A 74 13.79 9.67 12.79
N ARG A 75 13.55 8.36 12.63
CA ARG A 75 14.59 7.32 12.81
C ARG A 75 15.69 7.47 11.77
N LEU A 76 15.32 7.58 10.51
CA LEU A 76 16.29 7.69 9.43
C LEU A 76 17.04 9.03 9.45
N ALA A 77 16.41 10.11 9.90
CA ALA A 77 17.08 11.39 10.10
C ALA A 77 18.22 11.32 11.14
N LYS A 78 18.07 10.52 12.20
CA LYS A 78 19.14 10.26 13.18
C LYS A 78 20.35 9.54 12.58
N GLU A 79 20.16 8.85 11.46
CA GLU A 79 21.20 8.16 10.70
C GLU A 79 21.69 8.99 9.48
N GLY A 80 21.31 10.27 9.42
CA GLY A 80 21.72 11.18 8.35
C GLY A 80 20.94 11.02 7.04
N LYS A 81 19.86 10.22 7.03
CA LYS A 81 18.99 10.03 5.87
C LYS A 81 17.74 10.89 6.01
N THR A 82 17.51 11.79 5.05
CA THR A 82 16.34 12.68 5.07
C THR A 82 15.52 12.51 3.80
N PHE A 83 14.19 12.56 3.94
CA PHE A 83 13.25 12.50 2.84
C PHE A 83 11.96 13.23 3.20
N SER A 84 11.23 13.67 2.19
CA SER A 84 9.88 14.23 2.34
C SER A 84 8.85 13.17 1.97
N ILE A 85 7.67 13.25 2.58
CA ILE A 85 6.56 12.35 2.33
C ILE A 85 5.45 13.15 1.63
N ALA A 86 4.99 12.66 0.49
CA ALA A 86 3.77 13.11 -0.16
C ALA A 86 2.70 12.04 0.04
N PHE A 87 1.63 12.40 0.73
CA PHE A 87 0.49 11.50 0.96
C PHE A 87 -0.58 11.78 -0.09
N VAL A 88 -0.93 10.76 -0.87
CA VAL A 88 -1.90 10.89 -1.95
C VAL A 88 -3.30 10.55 -1.44
N GLU A 89 -4.19 11.53 -1.47
CA GLU A 89 -5.61 11.32 -1.27
C GLU A 89 -6.27 11.08 -2.63
N TYR A 90 -7.05 10.01 -2.79
CA TYR A 90 -7.67 9.58 -4.04
C TYR A 90 -9.13 9.13 -3.83
N GLY A 91 -9.97 9.06 -4.90
CA GLY A 91 -11.42 8.80 -4.88
C GLY A 91 -11.86 7.44 -4.32
N LEU A 92 -12.65 7.44 -3.21
CA LEU A 92 -13.17 6.21 -2.56
C LEU A 92 -14.26 5.54 -3.40
N SER A 93 -14.21 4.20 -3.47
CA SER A 93 -15.34 3.42 -3.97
C SER A 93 -16.44 3.33 -2.88
N PRO A 94 -17.70 3.21 -3.26
CA PRO A 94 -18.25 3.05 -4.62
C PRO A 94 -18.44 4.35 -5.40
N GLN A 95 -18.24 5.55 -4.80
CA GLN A 95 -18.47 6.84 -5.48
C GLN A 95 -17.54 7.03 -6.66
N HIS A 96 -16.29 6.58 -6.50
CA HIS A 96 -15.28 6.55 -7.55
C HIS A 96 -14.86 5.10 -7.79
N ARG A 97 -15.00 4.65 -9.04
CA ARG A 97 -14.68 3.28 -9.45
C ARG A 97 -13.41 3.26 -10.31
N PHE A 98 -12.89 2.06 -10.54
CA PHE A 98 -11.83 1.85 -11.52
C PHE A 98 -12.21 2.48 -12.87
N PRO A 99 -11.29 3.19 -13.55
CA PRO A 99 -9.86 3.38 -13.24
C PRO A 99 -9.52 4.70 -12.50
N THR A 100 -10.48 5.37 -11.84
CA THR A 100 -10.30 6.71 -11.25
C THR A 100 -9.09 6.78 -10.32
N GLN A 101 -8.95 5.84 -9.39
CA GLN A 101 -7.89 5.82 -8.40
C GLN A 101 -6.50 5.72 -9.05
N TYR A 102 -6.38 4.89 -10.09
CA TYR A 102 -5.12 4.70 -10.83
C TYR A 102 -4.75 5.95 -11.63
N ARG A 103 -5.75 6.59 -12.25
CA ARG A 103 -5.57 7.89 -12.91
C ARG A 103 -5.02 8.93 -11.94
N GLN A 104 -5.60 9.04 -10.74
CA GLN A 104 -5.20 9.99 -9.71
C GLN A 104 -3.81 9.68 -9.15
N ALA A 105 -3.49 8.41 -8.92
CA ALA A 105 -2.16 8.00 -8.46
C ALA A 105 -1.06 8.38 -9.48
N VAL A 106 -1.32 8.15 -10.77
CA VAL A 106 -0.39 8.57 -11.84
C VAL A 106 -0.28 10.09 -11.91
N GLN A 107 -1.40 10.82 -11.82
CA GLN A 107 -1.40 12.29 -11.82
C GLN A 107 -0.63 12.87 -10.64
N ALA A 108 -0.78 12.29 -9.43
CA ALA A 108 -0.02 12.69 -8.26
C ALA A 108 1.49 12.53 -8.46
N LEU A 109 1.94 11.40 -9.02
CA LEU A 109 3.34 11.21 -9.36
C LEU A 109 3.81 12.24 -10.41
N VAL A 110 3.01 12.49 -11.45
CA VAL A 110 3.33 13.53 -12.47
C VAL A 110 3.50 14.89 -11.81
N THR A 111 2.63 15.28 -10.87
CA THR A 111 2.74 16.54 -10.11
C THR A 111 4.05 16.60 -9.32
N VAL A 112 4.44 15.53 -8.64
CA VAL A 112 5.73 15.46 -7.94
C VAL A 112 6.90 15.63 -8.90
N LEU A 113 6.88 15.00 -10.06
CA LEU A 113 7.95 15.13 -11.07
C LEU A 113 7.99 16.53 -11.68
N GLN A 114 6.84 17.14 -11.95
CA GLN A 114 6.74 18.51 -12.44
C GLN A 114 7.24 19.55 -11.43
N SER A 115 7.26 19.26 -10.14
CA SER A 115 7.90 20.12 -9.13
C SER A 115 9.43 20.13 -9.18
N GLY A 116 10.04 19.44 -10.16
CA GLY A 116 11.49 19.39 -10.39
C GLY A 116 12.18 18.18 -9.75
N ARG A 117 11.43 17.22 -9.21
CA ARG A 117 12.00 15.94 -8.71
C ARG A 117 12.30 15.02 -9.88
N LYS A 118 13.43 14.31 -9.82
CA LYS A 118 13.74 13.28 -10.81
C LYS A 118 13.10 11.96 -10.39
N PRO A 119 12.68 11.09 -11.33
CA PRO A 119 12.19 9.75 -10.98
C PRO A 119 13.16 8.98 -10.08
N SER A 120 14.47 9.10 -10.34
CA SER A 120 15.54 8.48 -9.54
C SER A 120 15.64 8.96 -8.09
N ASP A 121 14.91 10.01 -7.71
CA ASP A 121 14.82 10.53 -6.33
C ASP A 121 13.51 10.14 -5.64
N VAL A 122 12.58 9.49 -6.38
CA VAL A 122 11.23 9.18 -5.91
C VAL A 122 11.09 7.70 -5.58
N ILE A 123 10.59 7.42 -4.39
CA ILE A 123 10.08 6.11 -3.99
C ILE A 123 8.56 6.21 -3.97
N ILE A 124 7.88 5.37 -4.75
CA ILE A 124 6.44 5.19 -4.62
C ILE A 124 6.17 4.11 -3.57
N GLY A 125 5.06 4.21 -2.87
CA GLY A 125 4.73 3.18 -1.88
C GLY A 125 3.28 3.23 -1.45
N GLY A 126 2.86 2.13 -0.86
CA GLY A 126 1.54 2.03 -0.27
C GLY A 126 1.34 0.69 0.43
N ASP A 127 0.34 0.67 1.26
CA ASP A 127 -0.11 -0.52 1.96
C ASP A 127 -1.44 -1.01 1.38
N SER A 128 -1.67 -2.31 1.42
CA SER A 128 -2.94 -2.90 0.98
C SER A 128 -3.36 -2.44 -0.43
N ALA A 129 -4.48 -1.77 -0.54
CA ALA A 129 -4.98 -1.12 -1.76
C ALA A 129 -4.02 -0.04 -2.30
N GLY A 130 -3.31 0.70 -1.43
CA GLY A 130 -2.26 1.64 -1.83
C GLY A 130 -1.06 0.93 -2.45
N GLY A 131 -0.73 -0.27 -1.99
CA GLY A 131 0.26 -1.14 -2.63
C GLY A 131 -0.17 -1.58 -4.03
N ASN A 132 -1.45 -1.89 -4.22
CA ASN A 132 -2.03 -2.15 -5.54
C ASN A 132 -1.89 -0.92 -6.47
N LEU A 133 -2.21 0.28 -5.98
CA LEU A 133 -2.05 1.51 -6.77
C LEU A 133 -0.58 1.79 -7.13
N ALA A 134 0.36 1.53 -6.23
CA ALA A 134 1.79 1.66 -6.54
C ALA A 134 2.22 0.71 -7.68
N VAL A 135 1.71 -0.52 -7.67
CA VAL A 135 1.89 -1.48 -8.79
C VAL A 135 1.21 -0.98 -10.07
N GLY A 136 0.02 -0.40 -9.96
CA GLY A 136 -0.69 0.21 -11.09
C GLY A 136 0.06 1.38 -11.74
N ILE A 137 0.83 2.17 -10.95
CA ILE A 137 1.74 3.19 -11.48
C ILE A 137 2.85 2.55 -12.33
N LEU A 138 3.42 1.43 -11.89
CA LEU A 138 4.42 0.71 -12.68
C LEU A 138 3.82 0.17 -13.98
N SER A 139 2.58 -0.37 -13.95
CA SER A 139 1.86 -0.77 -15.16
C SER A 139 1.66 0.40 -16.12
N ALA A 140 1.29 1.60 -15.64
CA ALA A 140 1.08 2.78 -16.47
C ALA A 140 2.37 3.31 -17.12
N ALA A 141 3.54 2.94 -16.60
CA ALA A 141 4.84 3.28 -17.18
C ALA A 141 5.25 2.37 -18.35
N ILE A 142 4.65 1.18 -18.48
CA ILE A 142 5.00 0.19 -19.50
C ILE A 142 3.83 -0.19 -20.41
N HIS A 143 2.60 0.05 -19.99
CA HIS A 143 1.39 -0.25 -20.76
C HIS A 143 0.46 0.94 -20.84
N SER A 144 -0.39 0.98 -21.88
CA SER A 144 -1.41 2.01 -22.07
C SER A 144 -2.77 1.50 -21.61
N HIS A 145 -3.54 2.36 -20.97
CA HIS A 145 -4.94 2.14 -20.61
C HIS A 145 -5.76 3.39 -20.93
N ALA A 146 -6.96 3.21 -21.53
CA ALA A 146 -7.78 4.35 -22.01
C ALA A 146 -8.16 5.36 -20.92
N GLY A 147 -8.33 4.90 -19.68
CA GLY A 147 -8.72 5.74 -18.54
C GLY A 147 -7.58 6.16 -17.60
N ILE A 148 -6.32 5.77 -17.90
CA ILE A 148 -5.16 6.05 -17.07
C ILE A 148 -4.11 6.75 -17.94
N PRO A 149 -3.54 7.91 -17.53
CA PRO A 149 -2.50 8.58 -18.31
C PRO A 149 -1.26 7.67 -18.46
N THR A 150 -0.69 7.64 -19.66
CA THR A 150 0.59 6.98 -19.87
C THR A 150 1.69 7.73 -19.14
N LEU A 151 2.42 7.05 -18.27
CA LEU A 151 3.53 7.60 -17.53
C LEU A 151 4.83 7.40 -18.32
N LYS A 152 5.51 8.49 -18.67
CA LYS A 152 6.84 8.45 -19.30
C LYS A 152 7.88 8.89 -18.27
N LEU A 153 8.82 8.01 -17.99
CA LEU A 153 9.94 8.28 -17.09
C LEU A 153 11.23 8.27 -17.89
N ASP A 154 12.06 9.28 -17.71
CA ASP A 154 13.39 9.40 -18.35
C ASP A 154 14.45 8.55 -17.63
N THR A 155 14.22 8.24 -16.37
CA THR A 155 15.02 7.33 -15.55
C THR A 155 14.10 6.45 -14.70
N PRO A 156 14.54 5.28 -14.24
CA PRO A 156 13.76 4.48 -13.31
C PRO A 156 13.45 5.23 -12.01
N LEU A 157 12.29 4.95 -11.42
CA LEU A 157 12.00 5.33 -10.03
C LEU A 157 13.07 4.75 -9.10
N LYS A 158 13.42 5.48 -8.03
CA LYS A 158 14.36 5.00 -7.00
C LYS A 158 13.92 3.67 -6.41
N GLY A 159 12.63 3.53 -6.10
CA GLY A 159 12.08 2.30 -5.54
C GLY A 159 10.57 2.25 -5.49
N ALA A 160 10.07 1.07 -5.12
CA ALA A 160 8.69 0.83 -4.75
C ALA A 160 8.62 0.08 -3.41
N LEU A 161 7.84 0.60 -2.46
CA LEU A 161 7.59 0.00 -1.14
C LEU A 161 6.16 -0.55 -1.10
N LEU A 162 6.02 -1.86 -1.02
CA LEU A 162 4.74 -2.55 -1.06
C LEU A 162 4.50 -3.24 0.30
N ILE A 163 3.63 -2.66 1.12
CA ILE A 163 3.32 -3.19 2.47
C ILE A 163 2.02 -3.98 2.37
N SER A 164 2.07 -5.29 2.55
CA SER A 164 0.87 -6.14 2.46
C SER A 164 0.00 -5.82 1.23
N PRO A 165 0.55 -5.70 0.00
CA PRO A 165 -0.19 -5.18 -1.14
C PRO A 165 -1.35 -6.10 -1.51
N TRP A 166 -2.54 -5.53 -1.72
CA TRP A 166 -3.71 -6.27 -2.19
C TRP A 166 -3.68 -6.40 -3.72
N ILE A 167 -3.01 -7.43 -4.23
CA ILE A 167 -2.69 -7.58 -5.67
C ILE A 167 -3.55 -8.62 -6.40
N ASP A 168 -4.36 -9.40 -5.68
CA ASP A 168 -5.30 -10.35 -6.24
C ASP A 168 -6.73 -9.99 -5.79
N LEU A 169 -7.57 -9.64 -6.76
CA LEU A 169 -8.98 -9.32 -6.53
C LEU A 169 -9.89 -10.55 -6.69
N SER A 170 -9.34 -11.72 -7.01
CA SER A 170 -10.08 -12.98 -6.94
C SER A 170 -10.26 -13.38 -5.46
N VAL A 171 -11.47 -13.79 -5.10
CA VAL A 171 -11.83 -14.03 -3.71
C VAL A 171 -11.68 -15.50 -3.36
N GLY A 172 -10.85 -15.81 -2.35
CA GLY A 172 -11.00 -17.06 -1.61
C GLY A 172 -10.28 -18.29 -2.15
N SER A 173 -9.28 -18.17 -3.04
CA SER A 173 -8.63 -19.33 -3.67
C SER A 173 -7.28 -19.73 -3.06
N SER A 174 -6.56 -18.82 -2.39
CA SER A 174 -5.24 -19.12 -1.83
C SER A 174 -5.32 -19.89 -0.51
N LYS A 175 -4.25 -20.62 -0.19
CA LYS A 175 -4.16 -21.38 1.07
C LYS A 175 -4.17 -20.44 2.28
N SER A 176 -3.45 -19.31 2.19
CA SER A 176 -3.42 -18.30 3.24
C SER A 176 -4.81 -17.70 3.52
N TRP A 177 -5.65 -17.54 2.49
CA TRP A 177 -7.04 -17.11 2.66
C TRP A 177 -7.84 -18.05 3.58
N ILE A 178 -7.63 -19.36 3.47
CA ILE A 178 -8.31 -20.37 4.29
C ILE A 178 -7.71 -20.43 5.70
N GLU A 179 -6.37 -20.45 5.80
CA GLU A 179 -5.66 -20.68 7.06
C GLU A 179 -5.62 -19.45 7.97
N ASN A 180 -5.63 -18.26 7.39
CA ASN A 180 -5.48 -17.02 8.14
C ASN A 180 -6.79 -16.23 8.36
N LYS A 181 -7.94 -16.72 7.88
CA LYS A 181 -9.25 -16.05 8.02
C LYS A 181 -9.63 -15.67 9.46
N ASP A 182 -9.14 -16.45 10.44
CA ASP A 182 -9.39 -16.23 11.86
C ASP A 182 -8.18 -15.60 12.59
N ARG A 183 -7.09 -15.29 11.85
CA ARG A 183 -5.85 -14.70 12.40
C ARG A 183 -5.66 -13.25 11.94
N ASP A 184 -6.00 -12.97 10.68
CA ASP A 184 -5.85 -11.65 10.10
C ASP A 184 -6.84 -10.65 10.69
N ILE A 185 -6.51 -9.37 10.57
CA ILE A 185 -7.44 -8.27 10.87
C ILE A 185 -8.46 -8.05 9.77
N VAL A 186 -8.10 -8.41 8.52
CA VAL A 186 -8.98 -8.31 7.36
C VAL A 186 -9.99 -9.46 7.39
N SER A 187 -11.28 -9.11 7.33
CA SER A 187 -12.36 -10.10 7.28
C SER A 187 -12.60 -10.58 5.85
N THR A 188 -12.74 -11.90 5.68
CA THR A 188 -13.13 -12.50 4.40
C THR A 188 -14.52 -12.04 3.94
N ALA A 189 -15.35 -11.53 4.83
CA ALA A 189 -16.70 -11.03 4.50
C ALA A 189 -16.69 -9.65 3.81
N ILE A 190 -15.69 -8.79 4.11
CA ILE A 190 -15.63 -7.43 3.56
C ILE A 190 -15.03 -7.38 2.16
N ILE A 191 -14.09 -8.27 1.82
CA ILE A 191 -13.34 -8.25 0.58
C ILE A 191 -14.22 -8.35 -0.67
N PRO A 192 -15.21 -9.27 -0.76
CA PRO A 192 -16.08 -9.36 -1.93
C PRO A 192 -16.84 -8.05 -2.21
N GLU A 193 -17.24 -7.35 -1.16
CA GLU A 193 -17.93 -6.06 -1.28
C GLU A 193 -16.99 -4.96 -1.76
N LEU A 194 -15.78 -4.90 -1.23
CA LEU A 194 -14.75 -3.95 -1.69
C LEU A 194 -14.40 -4.17 -3.17
N VAL A 195 -14.23 -5.42 -3.60
CA VAL A 195 -13.98 -5.76 -5.01
C VAL A 195 -15.14 -5.28 -5.89
N LYS A 196 -16.38 -5.63 -5.53
CA LYS A 196 -17.58 -5.24 -6.28
C LYS A 196 -17.72 -3.71 -6.38
N ASN A 197 -17.38 -2.99 -5.32
CA ASN A 197 -17.43 -1.54 -5.30
C ASN A 197 -16.34 -0.91 -6.16
N LEU A 198 -15.15 -1.52 -6.25
CA LEU A 198 -14.05 -1.03 -7.06
C LEU A 198 -14.28 -1.26 -8.55
N ALA A 199 -14.56 -2.49 -8.97
CA ALA A 199 -14.69 -2.89 -10.36
C ALA A 199 -15.57 -4.13 -10.50
N SER A 200 -16.35 -4.22 -11.57
CA SER A 200 -17.04 -5.45 -11.97
C SER A 200 -16.06 -6.44 -12.60
N ASP A 201 -16.47 -7.69 -12.75
CA ASP A 201 -15.59 -8.76 -13.27
C ASP A 201 -15.07 -8.48 -14.68
N ASP A 202 -15.86 -7.83 -15.51
CA ASP A 202 -15.52 -7.42 -16.90
C ASP A 202 -14.67 -6.15 -16.96
N GLU A 203 -14.66 -5.31 -15.92
CA GLU A 203 -13.79 -4.14 -15.79
C GLU A 203 -12.40 -4.50 -15.28
N ARG A 204 -12.26 -5.61 -14.54
CA ARG A 204 -10.99 -6.02 -13.94
C ARG A 204 -9.98 -6.49 -15.00
N ASN A 205 -8.78 -5.98 -14.91
CA ASN A 205 -7.66 -6.30 -15.78
C ASN A 205 -6.33 -6.23 -15.02
N GLU A 206 -5.21 -6.36 -15.71
CA GLU A 206 -3.88 -6.40 -15.12
C GLU A 206 -3.49 -5.10 -14.38
N PHE A 207 -4.19 -4.00 -14.61
CA PHE A 207 -3.99 -2.76 -13.83
C PHE A 207 -4.64 -2.85 -12.45
N SER A 208 -5.90 -3.28 -12.38
CA SER A 208 -6.66 -3.35 -11.11
C SER A 208 -6.40 -4.64 -10.34
N ASP A 209 -6.04 -5.71 -11.06
CA ASP A 209 -5.84 -7.05 -10.54
C ASP A 209 -4.49 -7.60 -11.02
N PRO A 210 -3.37 -7.09 -10.45
CA PRO A 210 -2.00 -7.37 -10.91
C PRO A 210 -1.63 -8.86 -10.92
N ALA A 211 -2.29 -9.67 -10.08
CA ALA A 211 -2.06 -11.11 -10.05
C ALA A 211 -2.46 -11.83 -11.35
N ARG A 212 -3.33 -11.23 -12.18
CA ARG A 212 -3.72 -11.75 -13.49
C ARG A 212 -2.58 -11.71 -14.51
N ALA A 213 -1.69 -10.72 -14.37
CA ALA A 213 -0.55 -10.54 -15.26
C ALA A 213 0.45 -11.69 -15.15
N ASP A 214 1.03 -12.09 -16.26
CA ASP A 214 2.22 -12.96 -16.28
C ASP A 214 3.52 -12.16 -16.03
N SER A 215 4.66 -12.86 -15.93
CA SER A 215 5.94 -12.18 -15.68
C SER A 215 6.35 -11.26 -16.84
N LYS A 216 5.94 -11.53 -18.08
CA LYS A 216 6.28 -10.70 -19.25
C LYS A 216 5.63 -9.32 -19.19
N TRP A 217 4.46 -9.22 -18.57
CA TRP A 217 3.79 -7.93 -18.35
C TRP A 217 4.71 -6.93 -17.62
N TRP A 218 5.48 -7.41 -16.65
CA TRP A 218 6.33 -6.57 -15.79
C TRP A 218 7.72 -6.29 -16.37
N ALA A 219 8.07 -6.91 -17.52
CA ALA A 219 9.38 -6.75 -18.11
C ALA A 219 9.64 -5.29 -18.49
N GLY A 220 10.76 -4.74 -17.99
CA GLY A 220 11.14 -3.36 -18.26
C GLY A 220 10.42 -2.31 -17.39
N ALA A 221 9.68 -2.70 -16.34
CA ALA A 221 9.10 -1.74 -15.41
C ALA A 221 10.20 -0.83 -14.82
N PRO A 222 10.07 0.51 -14.95
CA PRO A 222 11.16 1.44 -14.66
C PRO A 222 11.26 1.73 -13.16
N VAL A 223 11.75 0.77 -12.40
CA VAL A 223 11.99 0.86 -10.94
C VAL A 223 13.30 0.18 -10.58
N SER A 224 14.14 0.84 -9.76
CA SER A 224 15.48 0.35 -9.42
C SER A 224 15.47 -0.74 -8.34
N SER A 225 14.53 -0.68 -7.41
CA SER A 225 14.42 -1.64 -6.29
C SER A 225 12.97 -1.71 -5.81
N ILE A 226 12.52 -2.91 -5.49
CA ILE A 226 11.20 -3.14 -4.90
C ILE A 226 11.39 -3.84 -3.55
N LEU A 227 10.78 -3.31 -2.49
CA LEU A 227 10.57 -4.05 -1.25
C LEU A 227 9.10 -4.43 -1.14
N ALA A 228 8.82 -5.71 -1.01
CA ALA A 228 7.48 -6.22 -0.74
C ALA A 228 7.46 -6.98 0.59
N LEU A 229 6.51 -6.65 1.44
CA LEU A 229 6.35 -7.25 2.76
C LEU A 229 5.02 -7.98 2.85
N ALA A 230 5.04 -9.15 3.45
CA ALA A 230 3.84 -9.96 3.69
C ALA A 230 3.85 -10.50 5.12
N GLY A 231 2.78 -10.24 5.87
CA GLY A 231 2.53 -10.90 7.15
C GLY A 231 2.19 -12.36 6.94
N MET A 232 2.86 -13.30 7.65
CA MET A 232 2.55 -14.73 7.47
C MET A 232 1.18 -15.12 8.03
N HIS A 233 0.53 -14.24 8.79
CA HIS A 233 -0.82 -14.41 9.31
C HIS A 233 -1.87 -13.53 8.59
N GLU A 234 -1.55 -12.97 7.40
CA GLU A 234 -2.52 -12.22 6.59
C GLU A 234 -3.16 -13.07 5.49
N LEU A 235 -4.36 -12.67 5.04
CA LEU A 235 -5.10 -13.35 3.97
C LEU A 235 -4.32 -13.38 2.65
N PHE A 236 -3.62 -12.31 2.35
CA PHE A 236 -2.96 -12.06 1.05
C PHE A 236 -1.54 -12.64 0.95
N TYR A 237 -1.07 -13.36 1.98
CA TYR A 237 0.31 -13.84 2.07
C TYR A 237 0.77 -14.64 0.84
N ASP A 238 0.02 -15.66 0.43
CA ASP A 238 0.39 -16.50 -0.71
C ASP A 238 0.33 -15.73 -2.04
N ASP A 239 -0.66 -14.84 -2.18
CA ASP A 239 -0.86 -14.03 -3.38
C ASP A 239 0.31 -13.05 -3.56
N ILE A 240 0.73 -12.38 -2.48
CA ILE A 240 1.90 -11.49 -2.46
C ILE A 240 3.17 -12.25 -2.86
N ARG A 241 3.39 -13.45 -2.30
CA ARG A 241 4.56 -14.27 -2.64
C ARG A 241 4.57 -14.67 -4.11
N ALA A 242 3.44 -15.14 -4.62
CA ALA A 242 3.30 -15.52 -6.03
C ALA A 242 3.55 -14.33 -6.96
N PHE A 243 3.02 -13.16 -6.61
CA PHE A 243 3.24 -11.92 -7.36
C PHE A 243 4.72 -11.51 -7.35
N CYS A 244 5.38 -11.50 -6.19
CA CYS A 244 6.80 -11.18 -6.08
C CYS A 244 7.67 -12.13 -6.92
N GLN A 245 7.30 -13.40 -7.03
CA GLN A 245 7.97 -14.35 -7.89
C GLN A 245 7.86 -13.96 -9.37
N LYS A 246 6.67 -13.55 -9.83
CA LYS A 246 6.47 -13.05 -11.21
C LYS A 246 7.32 -11.81 -11.51
N LEU A 247 7.44 -10.88 -10.55
CA LEU A 247 8.30 -9.69 -10.69
C LEU A 247 9.78 -10.07 -10.81
N LYS A 248 10.26 -11.04 -10.02
CA LYS A 248 11.63 -11.58 -10.11
C LYS A 248 11.89 -12.27 -11.46
N GLU A 249 10.94 -13.06 -11.94
CA GLU A 249 11.00 -13.71 -13.26
C GLU A 249 11.01 -12.69 -14.40
N ALA A 250 10.41 -11.52 -14.21
CA ALA A 250 10.49 -10.39 -15.13
C ALA A 250 11.85 -9.67 -15.12
N GLY A 251 12.78 -10.09 -14.26
CA GLY A 251 14.12 -9.49 -14.12
C GLY A 251 14.16 -8.26 -13.20
N LEU A 252 13.13 -7.98 -12.42
CA LEU A 252 13.11 -6.85 -11.49
C LEU A 252 13.87 -7.19 -10.20
N ASN A 253 14.48 -6.17 -9.61
CA ASN A 253 15.18 -6.27 -8.32
C ASN A 253 14.17 -6.21 -7.17
N VAL A 254 13.72 -7.36 -6.68
CA VAL A 254 12.68 -7.50 -5.66
C VAL A 254 13.23 -8.17 -4.40
N GLU A 255 13.24 -7.43 -3.30
CA GLU A 255 13.41 -7.97 -1.95
C GLU A 255 12.01 -8.31 -1.40
N THR A 256 11.78 -9.57 -1.03
CA THR A 256 10.53 -10.03 -0.42
C THR A 256 10.81 -10.41 1.01
N VAL A 257 10.07 -9.81 1.96
CA VAL A 257 10.20 -10.11 3.39
C VAL A 257 8.91 -10.73 3.90
N GLU A 258 9.02 -11.99 4.33
CA GLU A 258 7.96 -12.73 5.01
C GLU A 258 8.06 -12.44 6.52
N CYS A 259 7.01 -11.85 7.08
CA CYS A 259 6.98 -11.35 8.45
C CYS A 259 6.29 -12.37 9.39
N PRO A 260 7.05 -13.16 10.17
CA PRO A 260 6.48 -14.19 11.03
C PRO A 260 5.50 -13.62 12.06
N GLN A 261 4.37 -14.31 12.26
CA GLN A 261 3.33 -13.95 13.22
C GLN A 261 2.69 -12.55 13.03
N GLN A 262 3.03 -11.84 11.95
CA GLN A 262 2.45 -10.55 11.64
C GLN A 262 1.22 -10.70 10.73
N VAL A 263 0.27 -9.81 10.91
CA VAL A 263 -0.97 -9.71 10.13
C VAL A 263 -0.85 -8.64 9.05
N HIS A 264 -1.92 -8.41 8.33
CA HIS A 264 -2.03 -7.34 7.33
C HIS A 264 -1.63 -5.98 7.90
N ILE A 265 -0.72 -5.26 7.23
CA ILE A 265 -0.22 -3.92 7.58
C ILE A 265 0.27 -3.75 9.05
N ASP A 266 0.80 -4.79 9.65
CA ASP A 266 1.09 -4.86 11.09
C ASP A 266 1.99 -3.71 11.60
N CYS A 267 2.93 -3.22 10.79
CA CYS A 267 3.79 -2.07 11.13
C CYS A 267 3.00 -0.77 11.35
N ILE A 268 1.93 -0.55 10.60
CA ILE A 268 1.04 0.61 10.74
C ILE A 268 0.20 0.47 12.01
N LEU A 269 -0.26 -0.75 12.28
CA LEU A 269 -1.06 -1.05 13.49
C LEU A 269 -0.23 -0.93 14.77
N ASP A 270 1.04 -1.34 14.74
CA ASP A 270 1.96 -1.16 15.87
C ASP A 270 2.16 0.32 16.17
N ALA A 271 2.41 1.14 15.15
CA ALA A 271 2.56 2.59 15.30
C ALA A 271 1.27 3.25 15.85
N GLN A 272 0.10 2.81 15.37
CA GLN A 272 -1.19 3.31 15.87
C GLN A 272 -1.43 3.01 17.34
N SER A 273 -1.00 1.84 17.78
CA SER A 273 -1.24 1.33 19.13
C SER A 273 -0.10 1.59 20.09
N GLY A 274 0.99 2.23 19.64
CA GLY A 274 2.19 2.45 20.43
C GLY A 274 2.87 1.15 20.88
N LEU A 275 2.73 0.08 20.11
CA LEU A 275 3.36 -1.20 20.39
C LEU A 275 4.78 -1.26 19.81
N GLU A 276 5.55 -2.23 20.31
CA GLU A 276 6.92 -2.46 19.83
C GLU A 276 6.91 -2.88 18.37
N HIS A 277 7.74 -2.23 17.56
CA HIS A 277 7.90 -2.53 16.15
C HIS A 277 8.54 -3.91 15.92
N ALA A 278 8.02 -4.64 14.93
CA ALA A 278 8.44 -5.99 14.61
C ALA A 278 9.13 -6.07 13.22
N THR A 279 9.24 -7.26 12.65
CA THR A 279 9.98 -7.57 11.43
C THR A 279 9.62 -6.65 10.26
N MET A 280 8.33 -6.36 10.05
CA MET A 280 7.86 -5.52 8.94
C MET A 280 8.45 -4.10 9.01
N SER A 281 8.39 -3.45 10.18
CA SER A 281 8.95 -2.11 10.37
C SER A 281 10.47 -2.11 10.18
N HIS A 282 11.18 -3.06 10.77
CA HIS A 282 12.65 -3.15 10.68
C HIS A 282 13.11 -3.35 9.23
N ALA A 283 12.44 -4.22 8.48
CA ALA A 283 12.76 -4.45 7.08
C ALA A 283 12.57 -3.19 6.21
N ILE A 284 11.53 -2.40 6.48
CA ILE A 284 11.29 -1.13 5.79
C ILE A 284 12.44 -0.15 6.08
N TRP A 285 12.82 0.01 7.36
CA TRP A 285 13.90 0.92 7.73
C TRP A 285 15.24 0.49 7.13
N ASP A 286 15.58 -0.78 7.18
CA ASP A 286 16.83 -1.31 6.63
C ASP A 286 16.89 -1.17 5.10
N TRP A 287 15.78 -1.37 4.41
CA TRP A 287 15.70 -1.14 2.97
C TRP A 287 15.82 0.35 2.63
N LEU A 288 15.10 1.23 3.33
CA LEU A 288 15.18 2.67 3.12
C LEU A 288 16.60 3.22 3.37
N LYS A 289 17.34 2.70 4.37
CA LYS A 289 18.74 3.05 4.59
C LYS A 289 19.63 2.72 3.40
N LYS A 290 19.35 1.61 2.70
CA LYS A 290 20.13 1.18 1.52
C LYS A 290 19.83 2.03 0.29
N VAL A 291 18.57 2.44 0.10
CA VAL A 291 18.13 3.10 -1.14
C VAL A 291 18.16 4.64 -1.06
N LEU A 292 18.08 5.25 0.12
CA LEU A 292 18.25 6.68 0.36
C LEU A 292 19.72 7.04 0.50
#